data_1e00561f33812439323630a4a86a19be
#
_entry.id   1e00561f33812439323630a4a86a19be
#
_cell.length_a   1.000
_cell.length_b   1.000
_cell.length_c   1.000
_cell.angle_alpha   90.00
_cell.angle_beta   90.00
_cell.angle_gamma   90.00
#
_symmetry.space_group_name_H-M   'P 1'
#
loop_
_entity.id
_entity.type
_entity.pdbx_description
1 polymer ?
#
loop_
_entity_poly.entity_id
_entity_poly.type
_entity_poly.pdbx_seq_one_letter_code
_entity_poly.pdbx_strand_id
1 'polypeptide(L)'
;EPQEYNGNIEELRVPRNTEKDTWDFVLEECDQAVSLFGDANENDVLRANKWVALALKSRAALYAASVAKFTHQPYVSFSGPAVDQKLVGIEVISADHYYDECISASQEIMNSGKFGLYKPSPATPEEATTNYQKLFEQPFQCLDGLKEPIFMKAYAANTILAHNYDVWFSPRQMILDPNLYPGRMNPTLDFVDSFEDYTDDGTGTPKPISTRVDGNESDYNGFNLSTRYLSFPIDKPYQAFAGRDARL
;
A
#
# COMPACT_ATOMS: atom_id res chain seq x y z
N GLU A 1 2.87 17.26 23.71
CA GLU A 1 2.59 16.75 25.09
C GLU A 1 1.10 16.91 25.40
N PRO A 2 0.48 15.94 26.10
CA PRO A 2 -0.90 16.09 26.53
C PRO A 2 -1.00 17.29 27.47
N GLN A 3 -1.92 18.21 27.17
CA GLN A 3 -2.20 19.33 28.06
C GLN A 3 -3.20 18.89 29.12
N GLU A 4 -2.88 19.14 30.39
CA GLU A 4 -3.83 18.93 31.48
C GLU A 4 -4.96 19.97 31.40
N TYR A 5 -6.19 19.47 31.50
CA TYR A 5 -7.36 20.36 31.52
C TYR A 5 -7.45 21.11 32.84
N ASN A 6 -7.28 22.42 32.78
CA ASN A 6 -7.35 23.33 33.93
C ASN A 6 -8.72 23.99 34.13
N GLY A 7 -9.75 23.57 33.39
CA GLY A 7 -11.09 24.16 33.42
C GLY A 7 -11.33 25.23 32.34
N ASN A 8 -10.33 25.62 31.57
CA ASN A 8 -10.44 26.61 30.51
C ASN A 8 -10.31 25.97 29.12
N ILE A 9 -11.42 25.87 28.40
CA ILE A 9 -11.45 25.27 27.03
C ILE A 9 -10.64 26.11 26.05
N GLU A 10 -10.56 27.42 26.19
CA GLU A 10 -9.82 28.28 25.27
C GLU A 10 -8.30 28.00 25.30
N GLU A 11 -7.78 27.63 26.45
CA GLU A 11 -6.37 27.27 26.61
C GLU A 11 -6.03 25.92 25.97
N LEU A 12 -7.03 25.07 25.69
CA LEU A 12 -6.85 23.80 24.99
C LEU A 12 -6.85 23.97 23.46
N ARG A 13 -7.18 25.14 22.95
CA ARG A 13 -7.18 25.43 21.53
C ARG A 13 -5.76 25.60 21.04
N VAL A 14 -5.18 24.54 20.53
CA VAL A 14 -3.88 24.56 19.87
C VAL A 14 -4.07 24.81 18.37
N PRO A 15 -3.31 25.72 17.77
CA PRO A 15 -3.34 25.89 16.32
C PRO A 15 -2.88 24.60 15.64
N ARG A 16 -3.39 24.34 14.45
CA ARG A 16 -2.97 23.23 13.63
C ARG A 16 -1.54 23.47 13.12
N ASN A 17 -0.68 22.48 13.19
CA ASN A 17 0.64 22.53 12.59
C ASN A 17 0.58 22.53 11.06
N THR A 18 1.67 22.92 10.41
CA THR A 18 1.79 22.78 8.97
C THR A 18 1.82 21.29 8.57
N GLU A 19 1.49 21.01 7.32
CA GLU A 19 1.56 19.63 6.83
C GLU A 19 3.00 19.10 6.88
N LYS A 20 3.98 19.95 6.55
CA LYS A 20 5.40 19.61 6.67
C LYS A 20 5.78 19.25 8.09
N ASP A 21 5.48 20.10 9.07
CA ASP A 21 5.84 19.83 10.47
C ASP A 21 5.20 18.54 11.00
N THR A 22 4.02 18.21 10.49
CA THR A 22 3.33 16.97 10.86
C THR A 22 4.05 15.74 10.31
N TRP A 23 4.52 15.78 9.06
CA TRP A 23 5.30 14.70 8.49
C TRP A 23 6.67 14.57 9.13
N ASP A 24 7.37 15.69 9.38
CA ASP A 24 8.65 15.70 10.08
C ASP A 24 8.52 15.06 11.46
N PHE A 25 7.49 15.43 12.22
CA PHE A 25 7.19 14.82 13.51
C PHE A 25 6.98 13.30 13.41
N VAL A 26 6.25 12.81 12.40
CA VAL A 26 6.06 11.37 12.20
C VAL A 26 7.38 10.64 11.94
N LEU A 27 8.28 11.25 11.15
CA LEU A 27 9.59 10.65 10.88
C LEU A 27 10.47 10.63 12.11
N GLU A 28 10.49 11.73 12.89
CA GLU A 28 11.22 11.82 14.15
C GLU A 28 10.75 10.80 15.20
N GLU A 29 9.42 10.62 15.33
CA GLU A 29 8.85 9.60 16.21
C GLU A 29 9.25 8.18 15.79
N CYS A 30 9.34 7.92 14.47
CA CYS A 30 9.84 6.64 13.98
C CYS A 30 11.30 6.43 14.34
N ASP A 31 12.15 7.45 14.23
CA ASP A 31 13.56 7.37 14.62
C ASP A 31 13.74 7.14 16.13
N GLN A 32 12.96 7.83 16.94
CA GLN A 32 12.93 7.58 18.38
C GLN A 32 12.49 6.14 18.69
N ALA A 33 11.45 5.65 18.01
CA ALA A 33 10.97 4.28 18.18
C ALA A 33 12.06 3.26 17.79
N VAL A 34 12.77 3.45 16.68
CA VAL A 34 13.90 2.60 16.28
C VAL A 34 14.95 2.53 17.39
N SER A 35 15.33 3.69 17.94
CA SER A 35 16.31 3.79 19.01
C SER A 35 15.85 3.11 20.31
N LEU A 36 14.59 3.29 20.69
CA LEU A 36 14.04 2.75 21.93
C LEU A 36 13.79 1.24 21.87
N PHE A 37 13.38 0.73 20.72
CA PHE A 37 13.19 -0.72 20.55
C PHE A 37 14.52 -1.48 20.61
N GLY A 38 15.60 -0.95 20.04
CA GLY A 38 16.84 -1.68 19.90
C GLY A 38 16.60 -3.06 19.30
N ASP A 39 17.02 -4.13 19.98
CA ASP A 39 16.83 -5.52 19.54
C ASP A 39 15.58 -6.19 20.14
N ALA A 40 14.74 -5.45 20.84
CA ALA A 40 13.55 -6.02 21.47
C ALA A 40 12.54 -6.49 20.41
N ASN A 41 12.04 -7.72 20.57
CA ASN A 41 11.03 -8.37 19.72
C ASN A 41 11.40 -8.42 18.22
N GLU A 42 12.64 -8.30 17.85
CA GLU A 42 13.06 -8.14 16.45
C GLU A 42 12.71 -9.33 15.52
N ASN A 43 12.40 -10.47 16.07
CA ASN A 43 11.98 -11.66 15.32
C ASN A 43 10.47 -11.97 15.47
N ASP A 44 9.72 -11.10 16.13
CA ASP A 44 8.28 -11.28 16.34
C ASP A 44 7.48 -10.40 15.38
N VAL A 45 6.96 -10.98 14.32
CA VAL A 45 6.17 -10.28 13.29
C VAL A 45 4.81 -9.79 13.78
N LEU A 46 4.37 -10.19 14.97
CA LEU A 46 3.10 -9.78 15.57
C LEU A 46 3.27 -8.62 16.57
N ARG A 47 4.49 -8.21 16.85
CA ARG A 47 4.79 -7.12 17.79
C ARG A 47 5.56 -6.00 17.10
N ALA A 48 5.30 -4.78 17.56
CA ALA A 48 6.08 -3.64 17.16
C ALA A 48 7.54 -3.81 17.58
N ASN A 49 8.46 -3.48 16.69
CA ASN A 49 9.89 -3.54 16.88
C ASN A 49 10.58 -2.51 15.96
N LYS A 50 11.90 -2.42 15.99
CA LYS A 50 12.63 -1.45 15.17
C LYS A 50 12.37 -1.59 13.66
N TRP A 51 12.15 -2.80 13.16
CA TRP A 51 11.89 -3.05 11.74
C TRP A 51 10.54 -2.52 11.31
N VAL A 52 9.54 -2.64 12.18
CA VAL A 52 8.21 -2.07 11.98
C VAL A 52 8.29 -0.54 11.96
N ALA A 53 9.06 0.06 12.86
CA ALA A 53 9.27 1.52 12.90
C ALA A 53 9.97 2.01 11.62
N LEU A 54 11.02 1.32 11.16
CA LEU A 54 11.71 1.64 9.90
C LEU A 54 10.78 1.50 8.68
N ALA A 55 9.97 0.44 8.63
CA ALA A 55 9.02 0.24 7.54
C ALA A 55 7.93 1.33 7.53
N LEU A 56 7.46 1.75 8.70
CA LEU A 56 6.53 2.87 8.83
C LEU A 56 7.20 4.18 8.40
N LYS A 57 8.44 4.42 8.80
CA LYS A 57 9.23 5.59 8.39
C LYS A 57 9.39 5.65 6.87
N SER A 58 9.82 4.56 6.25
CA SER A 58 9.95 4.47 4.79
C SER A 58 8.64 4.82 4.09
N ARG A 59 7.54 4.25 4.55
CA ARG A 59 6.21 4.51 3.98
C ARG A 59 5.77 5.96 4.17
N ALA A 60 5.92 6.50 5.37
CA ALA A 60 5.56 7.89 5.68
C ALA A 60 6.37 8.88 4.85
N ALA A 61 7.69 8.66 4.75
CA ALA A 61 8.59 9.47 3.96
C ALA A 61 8.23 9.45 2.46
N LEU A 62 7.87 8.28 1.90
CA LEU A 62 7.40 8.20 0.51
C LEU A 62 6.13 9.00 0.27
N TYR A 63 5.18 8.97 1.20
CA TYR A 63 3.96 9.79 1.11
C TYR A 63 4.27 11.29 1.21
N ALA A 64 5.10 11.69 2.16
CA ALA A 64 5.54 13.09 2.29
C ALA A 64 6.25 13.59 1.04
N ALA A 65 7.15 12.78 0.46
CA ALA A 65 7.82 13.06 -0.80
C ALA A 65 6.83 13.25 -1.96
N SER A 66 5.84 12.37 -2.06
CA SER A 66 4.77 12.46 -3.05
C SER A 66 3.96 13.75 -2.89
N VAL A 67 3.57 14.09 -1.66
CA VAL A 67 2.87 15.35 -1.38
C VAL A 67 3.73 16.52 -1.82
N ALA A 68 5.00 16.57 -1.42
CA ALA A 68 5.90 17.67 -1.80
C ALA A 68 6.06 17.78 -3.33
N LYS A 69 6.25 16.65 -4.01
CA LYS A 69 6.50 16.63 -5.46
C LYS A 69 5.28 17.00 -6.29
N PHE A 70 4.09 16.57 -5.88
CA PHE A 70 2.89 16.65 -6.73
C PHE A 70 1.88 17.72 -6.30
N THR A 71 1.99 18.32 -5.13
CA THR A 71 1.07 19.38 -4.69
C THR A 71 1.05 20.60 -5.63
N HIS A 72 2.16 20.88 -6.28
CA HIS A 72 2.32 22.07 -7.15
C HIS A 72 2.29 21.74 -8.65
N GLN A 73 1.76 20.61 -9.03
CA GLN A 73 1.59 20.25 -10.45
C GLN A 73 0.46 21.06 -11.10
N PRO A 74 0.53 21.32 -12.42
CA PRO A 74 -0.44 22.16 -13.11
C PRO A 74 -1.90 21.68 -13.04
N TYR A 75 -2.11 20.39 -12.83
CA TYR A 75 -3.44 19.77 -12.71
C TYR A 75 -3.97 19.73 -11.28
N VAL A 76 -3.15 20.12 -10.29
CA VAL A 76 -3.57 20.24 -8.89
C VAL A 76 -3.32 21.67 -8.47
N SER A 77 -4.37 22.48 -8.44
CA SER A 77 -4.29 23.87 -8.01
C SER A 77 -4.97 24.01 -6.66
N PHE A 78 -4.17 24.09 -5.62
CA PHE A 78 -4.66 24.45 -4.29
C PHE A 78 -4.56 25.96 -4.11
N SER A 79 -5.59 26.57 -3.51
CA SER A 79 -5.61 27.99 -3.16
C SER A 79 -6.47 28.21 -1.91
N GLY A 80 -6.25 29.35 -1.26
CA GLY A 80 -7.03 29.77 -0.11
C GLY A 80 -6.30 29.64 1.22
N PRO A 81 -6.97 29.99 2.34
CA PRO A 81 -6.32 30.18 3.64
C PRO A 81 -5.56 28.96 4.17
N ALA A 82 -5.96 27.76 3.83
CA ALA A 82 -5.26 26.55 4.25
C ALA A 82 -3.89 26.42 3.55
N VAL A 83 -3.80 26.83 2.30
CA VAL A 83 -2.53 26.85 1.55
C VAL A 83 -1.64 27.98 2.05
N ASP A 84 -2.22 29.18 2.25
CA ASP A 84 -1.49 30.35 2.73
C ASP A 84 -0.85 30.10 4.10
N GLN A 85 -1.51 29.31 4.93
CA GLN A 85 -1.01 28.88 6.25
C GLN A 85 -0.21 27.57 6.21
N LYS A 86 0.08 27.04 5.03
CA LYS A 86 0.81 25.76 4.84
C LYS A 86 0.20 24.56 5.55
N LEU A 87 -1.14 24.58 5.76
CA LEU A 87 -1.88 23.47 6.38
C LEU A 87 -2.12 22.31 5.41
N VAL A 88 -1.96 22.55 4.11
CA VAL A 88 -2.01 21.58 3.02
C VAL A 88 -0.92 21.85 2.02
N GLY A 89 -0.27 20.81 1.56
CA GLY A 89 0.85 20.88 0.63
C GLY A 89 2.20 21.11 1.32
N ILE A 90 3.23 20.61 0.67
CA ILE A 90 4.63 20.75 1.09
C ILE A 90 5.40 21.39 -0.06
N GLU A 91 6.41 22.19 0.24
CA GLU A 91 7.26 22.82 -0.78
C GLU A 91 8.04 21.76 -1.55
N VAL A 92 8.10 21.89 -2.88
CA VAL A 92 8.74 20.91 -3.79
C VAL A 92 10.20 20.64 -3.41
N ILE A 93 10.92 21.65 -2.91
CA ILE A 93 12.31 21.52 -2.48
C ILE A 93 12.51 20.48 -1.37
N SER A 94 11.47 20.16 -0.62
CA SER A 94 11.51 19.14 0.44
C SER A 94 11.37 17.71 -0.09
N ALA A 95 11.02 17.51 -1.36
CA ALA A 95 10.73 16.19 -1.90
C ALA A 95 11.94 15.25 -1.84
N ASP A 96 13.11 15.74 -2.24
CA ASP A 96 14.33 14.93 -2.28
C ASP A 96 14.74 14.47 -0.87
N HIS A 97 14.62 15.33 0.14
CA HIS A 97 14.86 14.96 1.53
C HIS A 97 13.99 13.78 1.96
N TYR A 98 12.69 13.81 1.67
CA TYR A 98 11.80 12.72 2.03
C TYR A 98 12.05 11.44 1.23
N TYR A 99 12.47 11.55 -0.04
CA TYR A 99 12.93 10.39 -0.80
C TYR A 99 14.17 9.77 -0.20
N ASP A 100 15.14 10.57 0.24
CA ASP A 100 16.36 10.09 0.88
C ASP A 100 16.05 9.38 2.20
N GLU A 101 15.14 9.90 3.03
CA GLU A 101 14.66 9.25 4.25
C GLU A 101 13.98 7.91 3.95
N CYS A 102 13.14 7.85 2.91
CA CYS A 102 12.52 6.61 2.46
C CYS A 102 13.55 5.58 2.01
N ILE A 103 14.52 6.00 1.19
CA ILE A 103 15.59 5.13 0.68
C ILE A 103 16.44 4.61 1.83
N SER A 104 16.85 5.48 2.74
CA SER A 104 17.70 5.12 3.88
C SER A 104 17.02 4.08 4.78
N ALA A 105 15.77 4.31 5.18
CA ALA A 105 15.03 3.37 6.00
C ALA A 105 14.82 2.03 5.29
N SER A 106 14.51 2.05 3.99
CA SER A 106 14.34 0.84 3.19
C SER A 106 15.66 0.06 3.07
N GLN A 107 16.78 0.74 2.83
CA GLN A 107 18.10 0.11 2.73
C GLN A 107 18.52 -0.53 4.04
N GLU A 108 18.23 0.07 5.18
CA GLU A 108 18.53 -0.52 6.48
C GLU A 108 17.80 -1.85 6.67
N ILE A 109 16.51 -1.90 6.31
CA ILE A 109 15.73 -3.15 6.34
C ILE A 109 16.34 -4.20 5.40
N MET A 110 16.62 -3.85 4.15
CA MET A 110 17.16 -4.77 3.15
C MET A 110 18.55 -5.29 3.53
N ASN A 111 19.42 -4.41 4.02
CA ASN A 111 20.79 -4.76 4.39
C ASN A 111 20.88 -5.60 5.67
N SER A 112 19.80 -5.66 6.44
CA SER A 112 19.75 -6.50 7.66
C SER A 112 19.87 -8.00 7.37
N GLY A 113 19.53 -8.44 6.14
CA GLY A 113 19.45 -9.84 5.75
C GLY A 113 18.34 -10.64 6.45
N LYS A 114 17.49 -9.97 7.26
CA LYS A 114 16.37 -10.61 7.98
C LYS A 114 15.15 -10.80 7.12
N PHE A 115 14.98 -9.96 6.12
CA PHE A 115 13.81 -9.93 5.25
C PHE A 115 14.17 -10.32 3.82
N GLY A 116 13.21 -10.83 3.08
CA GLY A 116 13.39 -11.21 1.69
C GLY A 116 12.09 -11.73 1.09
N LEU A 117 11.99 -11.74 -0.23
CA LEU A 117 10.81 -12.21 -0.92
C LEU A 117 10.62 -13.72 -0.73
N TYR A 118 9.38 -14.14 -0.61
CA TYR A 118 9.01 -15.56 -0.53
C TYR A 118 9.19 -16.21 -1.90
N LYS A 119 10.10 -17.19 -1.98
CA LYS A 119 10.40 -17.93 -3.21
C LYS A 119 10.55 -17.04 -4.45
N PRO A 120 11.57 -16.15 -4.48
CA PRO A 120 11.69 -15.09 -5.48
C PRO A 120 12.04 -15.58 -6.89
N SER A 121 12.37 -16.87 -7.05
CA SER A 121 12.82 -17.45 -8.32
C SER A 121 12.00 -18.68 -8.69
N PRO A 122 10.70 -18.50 -9.02
CA PRO A 122 9.86 -19.60 -9.49
C PRO A 122 10.36 -20.09 -10.86
N ALA A 123 10.27 -21.40 -11.10
CA ALA A 123 10.70 -21.99 -12.36
C ALA A 123 9.69 -21.78 -13.50
N THR A 124 8.40 -21.58 -13.15
CA THR A 124 7.32 -21.36 -14.12
C THR A 124 6.34 -20.29 -13.63
N PRO A 125 5.56 -19.68 -14.53
CA PRO A 125 4.50 -18.74 -14.16
C PRO A 125 3.46 -19.36 -13.21
N GLU A 126 3.13 -20.63 -13.37
CA GLU A 126 2.18 -21.35 -12.53
C GLU A 126 2.73 -21.55 -11.12
N GLU A 127 4.04 -21.80 -11.00
CA GLU A 127 4.70 -21.86 -9.70
C GLU A 127 4.70 -20.49 -9.03
N ALA A 128 4.93 -19.41 -9.77
CA ALA A 128 4.82 -18.03 -9.25
C ALA A 128 3.44 -17.78 -8.69
N THR A 129 2.40 -18.04 -9.47
CA THR A 129 0.99 -17.89 -9.03
C THR A 129 0.70 -18.71 -7.77
N THR A 130 1.13 -19.97 -7.74
CA THR A 130 0.94 -20.84 -6.58
C THR A 130 1.67 -20.32 -5.33
N ASN A 131 2.88 -19.77 -5.50
CA ASN A 131 3.63 -19.19 -4.39
C ASN A 131 2.94 -17.93 -3.82
N TYR A 132 2.44 -17.04 -4.67
CA TYR A 132 1.68 -15.88 -4.23
C TYR A 132 0.36 -16.26 -3.56
N GLN A 133 -0.37 -17.22 -4.13
CA GLN A 133 -1.60 -17.74 -3.52
C GLN A 133 -1.32 -18.28 -2.12
N LYS A 134 -0.29 -19.10 -1.95
CA LYS A 134 0.09 -19.63 -0.63
C LYS A 134 0.47 -18.53 0.36
N LEU A 135 1.19 -17.51 -0.10
CA LEU A 135 1.59 -16.39 0.75
C LEU A 135 0.36 -15.64 1.30
N PHE A 136 -0.68 -15.46 0.48
CA PHE A 136 -1.91 -14.78 0.88
C PHE A 136 -2.86 -15.64 1.71
N GLU A 137 -3.09 -16.89 1.29
CA GLU A 137 -4.07 -17.76 1.93
C GLU A 137 -3.55 -18.38 3.23
N GLN A 138 -2.25 -18.64 3.31
CA GLN A 138 -1.65 -19.43 4.37
C GLN A 138 -0.34 -18.82 4.89
N PRO A 139 -0.31 -17.54 5.25
CA PRO A 139 0.92 -16.87 5.61
C PRO A 139 1.63 -17.53 6.78
N PHE A 140 0.89 -18.09 7.76
CA PHE A 140 1.48 -18.79 8.91
C PHE A 140 2.00 -20.19 8.58
N GLN A 141 1.51 -20.84 7.55
CA GLN A 141 2.03 -22.13 7.09
C GLN A 141 3.29 -21.98 6.23
N CYS A 142 3.51 -20.79 5.72
CA CYS A 142 4.71 -20.46 4.97
C CYS A 142 5.86 -19.96 5.86
N LEU A 143 5.72 -19.99 7.20
CA LEU A 143 6.68 -19.42 8.15
C LEU A 143 8.07 -20.08 8.10
N ASP A 144 8.17 -21.35 7.70
CA ASP A 144 9.46 -21.97 7.43
C ASP A 144 10.11 -21.31 6.20
N GLY A 145 10.98 -20.33 6.46
CA GLY A 145 11.63 -19.55 5.44
C GLY A 145 10.87 -18.31 4.97
N LEU A 146 9.71 -18.00 5.56
CA LEU A 146 9.00 -16.76 5.27
C LEU A 146 9.72 -15.58 5.92
N LYS A 147 10.35 -14.77 5.07
CA LYS A 147 11.04 -13.54 5.47
C LYS A 147 10.37 -12.27 4.93
N GLU A 148 9.24 -12.40 4.25
CA GLU A 148 8.60 -11.29 3.57
C GLU A 148 7.83 -10.35 4.52
N PRO A 149 7.01 -10.85 5.48
CA PRO A 149 6.29 -9.97 6.38
C PRO A 149 7.20 -9.31 7.40
N ILE A 150 7.10 -8.00 7.53
CA ILE A 150 7.75 -7.22 8.60
C ILE A 150 6.81 -7.13 9.81
N PHE A 151 5.52 -6.95 9.55
CA PHE A 151 4.51 -6.86 10.59
C PHE A 151 3.19 -7.48 10.12
N MET A 152 2.57 -8.28 10.98
CA MET A 152 1.32 -8.98 10.67
C MET A 152 0.30 -8.77 11.77
N LYS A 153 -0.97 -8.67 11.37
CA LYS A 153 -2.11 -8.72 12.28
C LYS A 153 -2.71 -10.11 12.26
N ALA A 154 -2.66 -10.81 13.39
CA ALA A 154 -3.32 -12.09 13.55
C ALA A 154 -4.81 -11.92 13.86
N TYR A 155 -5.61 -12.85 13.34
CA TYR A 155 -7.03 -12.96 13.63
C TYR A 155 -7.32 -14.36 14.16
N ALA A 156 -8.30 -14.46 15.07
CA ALA A 156 -8.71 -15.74 15.64
C ALA A 156 -10.15 -16.05 15.22
N ALA A 157 -10.34 -17.16 14.51
CA ALA A 157 -11.66 -17.60 14.07
C ALA A 157 -12.60 -17.83 15.27
N ASN A 158 -13.89 -17.51 15.08
CA ASN A 158 -14.95 -17.69 16.08
C ASN A 158 -14.75 -16.90 17.38
N THR A 159 -14.03 -15.82 17.34
CA THR A 159 -13.84 -14.90 18.48
C THR A 159 -14.13 -13.46 18.08
N ILE A 160 -14.14 -12.54 19.07
CA ILE A 160 -14.23 -11.09 18.81
C ILE A 160 -12.99 -10.55 18.05
N LEU A 161 -11.94 -11.35 17.93
CA LEU A 161 -10.73 -11.03 17.16
C LEU A 161 -10.78 -11.58 15.72
N ALA A 162 -11.93 -12.12 15.30
CA ALA A 162 -12.14 -12.54 13.92
C ALA A 162 -12.22 -11.33 12.99
N HIS A 163 -11.99 -11.55 11.70
CA HIS A 163 -12.23 -10.56 10.66
C HIS A 163 -13.55 -10.84 9.93
N ASN A 164 -14.05 -9.85 9.23
CA ASN A 164 -15.25 -9.95 8.39
C ASN A 164 -14.90 -9.94 6.89
N TYR A 165 -13.69 -10.38 6.54
CA TYR A 165 -13.22 -10.36 5.15
C TYR A 165 -14.17 -11.10 4.22
N ASP A 166 -14.56 -12.32 4.59
CA ASP A 166 -15.43 -13.16 3.79
C ASP A 166 -16.81 -12.52 3.54
N VAL A 167 -17.31 -11.79 4.54
CA VAL A 167 -18.61 -11.09 4.45
C VAL A 167 -18.58 -9.96 3.42
N TRP A 168 -17.47 -9.25 3.31
CA TRP A 168 -17.35 -8.07 2.46
C TRP A 168 -16.90 -8.36 1.03
N PHE A 169 -16.09 -9.40 0.86
CA PHE A 169 -15.44 -9.72 -0.42
C PHE A 169 -16.04 -10.91 -1.15
N SER A 170 -16.72 -11.82 -0.44
CA SER A 170 -17.33 -13.00 -1.09
C SER A 170 -18.41 -12.62 -2.09
N PRO A 171 -18.46 -13.28 -3.25
CA PRO A 171 -19.54 -13.07 -4.20
C PRO A 171 -20.88 -13.49 -3.59
N ARG A 172 -21.95 -12.83 -4.02
CA ARG A 172 -23.31 -13.05 -3.51
C ARG A 172 -23.74 -14.52 -3.55
N GLN A 173 -23.28 -15.25 -4.53
CA GLN A 173 -23.62 -16.66 -4.72
C GLN A 173 -23.07 -17.56 -3.62
N MET A 174 -22.04 -17.13 -2.90
CA MET A 174 -21.41 -17.89 -1.83
C MET A 174 -22.00 -17.58 -0.44
N ILE A 175 -22.91 -16.60 -0.34
CA ILE A 175 -23.46 -16.15 0.94
C ILE A 175 -24.94 -16.50 0.99
N LEU A 176 -25.31 -17.34 1.94
CA LEU A 176 -26.68 -17.82 2.14
C LEU A 176 -27.55 -16.83 2.92
N ASP A 177 -26.94 -15.97 3.75
CA ASP A 177 -27.67 -15.00 4.57
C ASP A 177 -27.91 -13.70 3.77
N PRO A 178 -29.17 -13.33 3.48
CA PRO A 178 -29.49 -12.13 2.73
C PRO A 178 -29.17 -10.82 3.48
N ASN A 179 -28.92 -10.87 4.78
CA ASN A 179 -28.57 -9.72 5.59
C ASN A 179 -27.07 -9.40 5.55
N LEU A 180 -26.24 -10.31 5.07
CA LEU A 180 -24.83 -10.06 4.84
C LEU A 180 -24.63 -9.19 3.58
N TYR A 181 -23.52 -8.51 3.51
CA TYR A 181 -23.23 -7.54 2.45
C TYR A 181 -22.23 -8.08 1.42
N PRO A 182 -22.58 -9.13 0.65
CA PRO A 182 -21.66 -9.76 -0.29
C PRO A 182 -21.26 -8.81 -1.42
N GLY A 183 -20.01 -8.91 -1.84
CA GLY A 183 -19.50 -8.18 -2.99
C GLY A 183 -19.49 -6.66 -2.84
N ARG A 184 -19.47 -6.12 -1.62
CA ARG A 184 -19.40 -4.67 -1.38
C ARG A 184 -18.03 -4.07 -1.61
N MET A 185 -17.00 -4.87 -1.42
CA MET A 185 -15.63 -4.43 -1.64
C MET A 185 -15.05 -5.21 -2.82
N ASN A 186 -14.88 -4.51 -3.91
CA ASN A 186 -14.26 -5.04 -5.12
C ASN A 186 -13.07 -4.15 -5.48
N PRO A 187 -11.99 -4.69 -6.04
CA PRO A 187 -10.94 -3.87 -6.60
C PRO A 187 -11.51 -2.99 -7.73
N THR A 188 -11.02 -1.77 -7.83
CA THR A 188 -11.35 -0.93 -8.98
C THR A 188 -10.67 -1.48 -10.23
N LEU A 189 -11.23 -1.19 -11.38
CA LEU A 189 -10.62 -1.60 -12.65
C LEU A 189 -9.24 -0.96 -12.84
N ASP A 190 -9.07 0.30 -12.43
CA ASP A 190 -7.78 1.00 -12.42
C ASP A 190 -6.72 0.27 -11.61
N PHE A 191 -7.11 -0.28 -10.46
CA PHE A 191 -6.19 -1.06 -9.64
C PHE A 191 -5.80 -2.38 -10.34
N VAL A 192 -6.75 -3.05 -10.98
CA VAL A 192 -6.47 -4.24 -11.79
C VAL A 192 -5.52 -3.90 -12.95
N ASP A 193 -5.74 -2.77 -13.59
CA ASP A 193 -4.92 -2.33 -14.72
C ASP A 193 -3.53 -1.83 -14.32
N SER A 194 -3.30 -1.59 -13.03
CA SER A 194 -1.96 -1.28 -12.52
C SER A 194 -1.01 -2.49 -12.49
N PHE A 195 -1.55 -3.71 -12.61
CA PHE A 195 -0.73 -4.91 -12.74
C PHE A 195 -0.21 -5.07 -14.16
N GLU A 196 1.06 -5.43 -14.27
CA GLU A 196 1.77 -5.58 -15.54
C GLU A 196 1.12 -6.64 -16.45
N ASP A 197 1.17 -6.38 -17.75
CA ASP A 197 0.70 -7.28 -18.80
C ASP A 197 1.89 -8.04 -19.38
N TYR A 198 1.88 -9.34 -19.22
CA TYR A 198 2.87 -10.27 -19.76
C TYR A 198 2.41 -10.96 -21.04
N THR A 199 1.31 -10.49 -21.64
CA THR A 199 0.91 -11.00 -22.94
C THR A 199 2.04 -10.81 -23.94
N ASP A 200 2.47 -11.91 -24.53
CA ASP A 200 3.67 -11.98 -25.33
C ASP A 200 3.56 -11.14 -26.59
N ASP A 201 4.44 -10.17 -26.71
CA ASP A 201 4.71 -9.46 -27.97
C ASP A 201 5.99 -9.99 -28.65
N GLY A 202 6.50 -11.12 -28.17
CA GLY A 202 7.74 -11.74 -28.64
C GLY A 202 9.00 -11.16 -28.00
N THR A 203 8.90 -10.19 -27.09
CA THR A 203 10.08 -9.57 -26.44
C THR A 203 10.41 -10.20 -25.10
N GLY A 204 9.48 -10.92 -24.49
CA GLY A 204 9.64 -11.46 -23.12
C GLY A 204 9.69 -10.38 -22.03
N THR A 205 9.41 -9.13 -22.37
CA THR A 205 9.44 -8.00 -21.44
C THR A 205 8.04 -7.65 -21.01
N PRO A 206 7.73 -7.60 -19.71
CA PRO A 206 6.43 -7.18 -19.23
C PRO A 206 6.17 -5.72 -19.61
N LYS A 207 4.96 -5.44 -20.06
CA LYS A 207 4.54 -4.09 -20.38
C LYS A 207 3.72 -3.53 -19.23
N PRO A 208 4.08 -2.36 -18.69
CA PRO A 208 3.16 -1.61 -17.87
C PRO A 208 1.93 -1.29 -18.71
N ILE A 209 0.74 -1.41 -18.13
CA ILE A 209 -0.43 -0.83 -18.75
C ILE A 209 -0.22 0.67 -18.74
N SER A 210 -0.17 1.26 -19.93
CA SER A 210 0.13 2.65 -20.13
C SER A 210 -0.94 3.52 -19.48
N THR A 211 -0.63 4.09 -18.33
CA THR A 211 -1.38 5.21 -17.78
C THR A 211 -0.84 6.48 -18.43
N ARG A 212 -1.69 7.25 -19.08
CA ARG A 212 -1.24 8.52 -19.66
C ARG A 212 -1.00 9.55 -18.58
N VAL A 213 0.23 10.01 -18.53
CA VAL A 213 0.64 11.10 -17.63
C VAL A 213 0.19 12.48 -18.15
N ASP A 214 -0.25 12.56 -19.40
CA ASP A 214 -0.63 13.82 -20.06
C ASP A 214 -2.12 14.17 -19.97
N GLY A 215 -2.90 13.36 -19.23
CA GLY A 215 -4.34 13.59 -19.01
C GLY A 215 -5.23 13.26 -20.23
N ASN A 216 -4.69 12.67 -21.29
CA ASN A 216 -5.49 12.22 -22.41
C ASN A 216 -5.82 10.72 -22.26
N GLU A 217 -6.90 10.41 -21.61
CA GLU A 217 -7.36 9.05 -21.28
C GLU A 217 -7.71 8.20 -22.51
N SER A 218 -7.79 8.81 -23.71
CA SER A 218 -8.18 8.08 -24.93
C SER A 218 -7.24 6.92 -25.30
N ASP A 219 -5.99 6.97 -24.85
CA ASP A 219 -5.00 5.92 -25.13
C ASP A 219 -4.74 5.00 -23.93
N TYR A 220 -5.51 5.17 -22.84
CA TYR A 220 -5.40 4.30 -21.70
C TYR A 220 -6.06 2.94 -22.00
N ASN A 221 -5.24 1.93 -22.19
CA ASN A 221 -5.70 0.60 -22.62
C ASN A 221 -6.62 -0.07 -21.59
N GLY A 222 -6.44 0.21 -20.32
CA GLY A 222 -7.23 -0.37 -19.26
C GLY A 222 -8.65 0.15 -19.16
N PHE A 223 -8.88 1.44 -19.37
CA PHE A 223 -10.21 2.07 -19.29
C PHE A 223 -11.11 1.83 -20.49
N ASN A 224 -10.59 1.32 -21.58
CA ASN A 224 -11.42 1.07 -22.74
C ASN A 224 -12.21 -0.22 -22.57
N LEU A 225 -13.24 -0.17 -21.73
CA LEU A 225 -14.16 -1.26 -21.47
C LEU A 225 -14.77 -1.84 -22.76
N SER A 226 -15.00 -0.98 -23.76
CA SER A 226 -15.63 -1.40 -25.02
C SER A 226 -14.66 -2.23 -25.89
N THR A 227 -13.38 -1.98 -25.83
CA THR A 227 -12.40 -2.70 -26.66
C THR A 227 -11.71 -3.84 -25.94
N ARG A 228 -11.50 -3.71 -24.63
CA ARG A 228 -10.77 -4.74 -23.89
C ARG A 228 -11.68 -5.75 -23.20
N TYR A 229 -12.61 -5.27 -22.39
CA TYR A 229 -13.41 -6.16 -21.53
C TYR A 229 -14.67 -6.69 -22.20
N LEU A 230 -15.29 -5.93 -23.08
CA LEU A 230 -16.49 -6.37 -23.81
C LEU A 230 -16.20 -7.29 -25.00
N SER A 231 -14.94 -7.38 -25.43
CA SER A 231 -14.54 -8.31 -26.49
C SER A 231 -14.31 -9.75 -25.98
N PHE A 232 -14.27 -9.95 -24.68
CA PHE A 232 -14.11 -11.29 -24.12
C PHE A 232 -15.45 -12.03 -24.05
N PRO A 233 -15.48 -13.34 -24.32
CA PRO A 233 -16.69 -14.14 -24.19
C PRO A 233 -17.26 -14.09 -22.77
N ILE A 234 -18.58 -13.96 -22.65
CA ILE A 234 -19.28 -13.89 -21.34
C ILE A 234 -19.05 -15.17 -20.52
N ASP A 235 -18.86 -16.30 -21.16
CA ASP A 235 -18.59 -17.59 -20.53
C ASP A 235 -17.14 -17.75 -20.08
N LYS A 236 -16.26 -16.85 -20.48
CA LYS A 236 -14.83 -16.88 -20.14
C LYS A 236 -14.30 -15.51 -19.69
N PRO A 237 -14.94 -14.87 -18.69
CA PRO A 237 -14.56 -13.53 -18.25
C PRO A 237 -13.12 -13.45 -17.69
N TYR A 238 -12.57 -14.58 -17.21
CA TYR A 238 -11.20 -14.67 -16.72
C TYR A 238 -10.14 -14.40 -17.79
N GLN A 239 -10.47 -14.52 -19.07
CA GLN A 239 -9.51 -14.23 -20.16
C GLN A 239 -9.07 -12.76 -20.19
N ALA A 240 -9.91 -11.86 -19.67
CA ALA A 240 -9.54 -10.46 -19.52
C ALA A 240 -8.33 -10.24 -18.57
N PHE A 241 -8.07 -11.20 -17.70
CA PHE A 241 -7.01 -11.15 -16.69
C PHE A 241 -5.87 -12.11 -16.98
N ALA A 242 -5.96 -12.90 -18.05
CA ALA A 242 -4.90 -13.82 -18.43
C ALA A 242 -3.64 -13.07 -18.92
N GLY A 243 -2.48 -13.64 -18.68
CA GLY A 243 -1.21 -13.05 -19.10
C GLY A 243 -0.76 -11.85 -18.26
N ARG A 244 -1.40 -11.60 -17.13
CA ARG A 244 -1.07 -10.51 -16.20
C ARG A 244 -0.09 -10.98 -15.12
N ASP A 245 0.43 -10.02 -14.35
CA ASP A 245 1.29 -10.33 -13.22
C ASP A 245 0.69 -11.41 -12.31
N ALA A 246 1.54 -12.32 -11.82
CA ALA A 246 1.11 -13.47 -11.02
C ALA A 246 0.42 -13.07 -9.69
N ARG A 247 0.61 -11.83 -9.25
CA ARG A 247 -0.06 -11.28 -8.07
C ARG A 247 -1.52 -10.92 -8.30
N LEU A 248 -1.93 -10.72 -9.55
CA LEU A 248 -3.31 -10.46 -9.92
C LEU A 248 -4.18 -11.72 -9.78
#